data_912e31e0ad0211c113f5c3d9a0271cdf
#
_entry.id   912e31e0ad0211c113f5c3d9a0271cdf
#
_cell.length_a   1.000
_cell.length_b   1.000
_cell.length_c   1.000
_cell.angle_alpha   90.00
_cell.angle_beta   90.00
_cell.angle_gamma   90.00
#
_symmetry.space_group_name_H-M   'P 1'
#
loop_
_entity.id
_entity.type
_entity.pdbx_description
1 polymer ?
#
loop_
_entity_poly.entity_id
_entity_poly.type
_entity_poly.pdbx_seq_one_letter_code
_entity_poly.pdbx_strand_id
1 'polypeptide(L)'
;MADTISLKVYKQDGSEVSTIDLAKNVFGVEPNEATMYDAVLVERSNSRQATAKAKKRHEVSGGGRKPWRQKGTGRARAGSIRSPLWVHGGIVFGPTGEQNFSIKQNKKEHLIALKSAFSLLAKKGIVVLDSLKISGKTKDVLNVLSALKLSDNKVILVTDDFKVLQGASNIGNISTRSYNNLSVYDLLNTEKLVISVDDIKKIEEELK
;
A
#
# COMPACT_ATOMS: atom_id res chain seq x y z
N MET A 1 -34.19 14.42 -7.41
CA MET A 1 -34.36 13.21 -6.59
C MET A 1 -33.00 12.87 -6.06
N ALA A 2 -32.84 12.66 -4.75
CA ALA A 2 -31.56 12.35 -4.16
C ALA A 2 -31.22 10.91 -4.53
N ASP A 3 -30.29 10.71 -5.47
CA ASP A 3 -29.74 9.39 -5.78
C ASP A 3 -28.88 8.95 -4.60
N THR A 4 -29.55 8.35 -3.59
CA THR A 4 -28.88 7.68 -2.48
C THR A 4 -28.32 6.36 -2.99
N ILE A 5 -27.05 6.11 -2.71
CA ILE A 5 -26.43 4.82 -3.03
C ILE A 5 -26.82 3.86 -1.91
N SER A 6 -27.81 3.01 -2.16
CA SER A 6 -28.23 1.98 -1.20
C SER A 6 -27.50 0.67 -1.45
N LEU A 7 -26.92 0.08 -0.42
CA LEU A 7 -26.27 -1.23 -0.45
C LEU A 7 -27.01 -2.22 0.44
N LYS A 8 -27.01 -3.49 0.00
CA LYS A 8 -27.55 -4.60 0.78
C LYS A 8 -26.56 -5.02 1.86
N VAL A 9 -27.08 -5.27 3.06
CA VAL A 9 -26.33 -5.78 4.20
C VAL A 9 -26.54 -7.29 4.28
N TYR A 10 -25.47 -8.05 4.37
CA TYR A 10 -25.46 -9.50 4.41
C TYR A 10 -25.04 -10.03 5.78
N LYS A 11 -25.52 -11.20 6.15
CA LYS A 11 -24.92 -12.04 7.20
C LYS A 11 -23.74 -12.83 6.66
N GLN A 12 -23.00 -13.48 7.56
CA GLN A 12 -21.90 -14.36 7.24
C GLN A 12 -22.33 -15.55 6.34
N ASP A 13 -23.59 -15.95 6.38
CA ASP A 13 -24.19 -17.01 5.58
C ASP A 13 -24.62 -16.55 4.18
N GLY A 14 -24.36 -15.30 3.82
CA GLY A 14 -24.77 -14.72 2.54
C GLY A 14 -26.25 -14.33 2.45
N SER A 15 -27.04 -14.44 3.54
CA SER A 15 -28.43 -14.00 3.56
C SER A 15 -28.55 -12.49 3.71
N GLU A 16 -29.46 -11.86 2.96
CA GLU A 16 -29.76 -10.43 3.04
C GLU A 16 -30.54 -10.12 4.33
N VAL A 17 -30.16 -9.06 5.06
CA VAL A 17 -30.79 -8.65 6.31
C VAL A 17 -31.50 -7.33 6.18
N SER A 18 -30.83 -6.34 5.63
CA SER A 18 -31.28 -4.94 5.56
C SER A 18 -30.61 -4.22 4.40
N THR A 19 -30.93 -2.97 4.21
CA THR A 19 -30.24 -2.05 3.31
C THR A 19 -29.69 -0.88 4.10
N ILE A 20 -28.49 -0.40 3.70
CA ILE A 20 -27.87 0.81 4.26
C ILE A 20 -27.74 1.85 3.15
N ASP A 21 -28.04 3.09 3.48
CA ASP A 21 -27.84 4.22 2.59
C ASP A 21 -26.50 4.88 2.87
N LEU A 22 -25.66 4.97 1.84
CA LEU A 22 -24.33 5.56 1.94
C LEU A 22 -24.39 7.08 1.76
N ALA A 23 -23.55 7.79 2.50
CA ALA A 23 -23.40 9.23 2.40
C ALA A 23 -22.82 9.64 1.04
N LYS A 24 -23.59 10.41 0.27
CA LYS A 24 -23.23 10.85 -1.08
C LYS A 24 -21.97 11.70 -1.12
N ASN A 25 -21.69 12.46 -0.08
CA ASN A 25 -20.47 13.29 0.04
C ASN A 25 -19.18 12.48 0.21
N VAL A 26 -19.26 11.17 0.47
CA VAL A 26 -18.13 10.25 0.60
C VAL A 26 -18.09 9.24 -0.55
N PHE A 27 -19.23 8.57 -0.80
CA PHE A 27 -19.34 7.45 -1.75
C PHE A 27 -19.92 7.82 -3.12
N GLY A 28 -20.43 9.05 -3.26
CA GLY A 28 -21.05 9.54 -4.50
C GLY A 28 -20.30 10.69 -5.18
N VAL A 29 -19.06 10.91 -4.82
CA VAL A 29 -18.22 11.97 -5.40
C VAL A 29 -17.77 11.57 -6.81
N GLU A 30 -17.68 12.55 -7.71
CA GLU A 30 -17.09 12.33 -9.04
C GLU A 30 -15.59 12.01 -8.87
N PRO A 31 -15.11 10.84 -9.39
CA PRO A 31 -13.74 10.43 -9.19
C PRO A 31 -12.74 11.35 -9.87
N ASN A 32 -11.73 11.82 -9.16
CA ASN A 32 -10.63 12.61 -9.67
C ASN A 32 -9.40 11.73 -9.87
N GLU A 33 -9.10 11.38 -11.13
CA GLU A 33 -7.99 10.48 -11.48
C GLU A 33 -6.63 11.05 -11.12
N ALA A 34 -6.42 12.37 -11.28
CA ALA A 34 -5.13 13.00 -11.00
C ALA A 34 -4.76 12.90 -9.51
N THR A 35 -5.71 13.23 -8.62
CA THR A 35 -5.45 13.14 -7.17
C THR A 35 -5.25 11.71 -6.68
N MET A 36 -5.95 10.73 -7.26
CA MET A 36 -5.74 9.30 -6.98
C MET A 36 -4.37 8.83 -7.47
N TYR A 37 -3.94 9.24 -8.66
CA TYR A 37 -2.61 8.92 -9.20
C TYR A 37 -1.52 9.46 -8.29
N ASP A 38 -1.60 10.72 -7.86
CA ASP A 38 -0.63 11.34 -6.96
C ASP A 38 -0.58 10.63 -5.61
N ALA A 39 -1.73 10.25 -5.03
CA ALA A 39 -1.78 9.48 -3.79
C ALA A 39 -1.08 8.12 -3.91
N VAL A 40 -1.33 7.38 -4.99
CA VAL A 40 -0.65 6.10 -5.26
C VAL A 40 0.85 6.29 -5.45
N LEU A 41 1.27 7.35 -6.16
CA LEU A 41 2.69 7.65 -6.38
C LEU A 41 3.40 7.97 -5.05
N VAL A 42 2.76 8.76 -4.18
CA VAL A 42 3.26 9.09 -2.84
C VAL A 42 3.43 7.83 -2.00
N GLU A 43 2.42 6.96 -1.95
CA GLU A 43 2.48 5.71 -1.17
C GLU A 43 3.58 4.78 -1.67
N ARG A 44 3.65 4.54 -2.98
CA ARG A 44 4.70 3.71 -3.60
C ARG A 44 6.10 4.28 -3.42
N SER A 45 6.23 5.61 -3.44
CA SER A 45 7.51 6.28 -3.22
C SER A 45 7.95 6.15 -1.75
N ASN A 46 7.03 6.37 -0.81
CA ASN A 46 7.29 6.31 0.62
C ASN A 46 7.56 4.88 1.12
N SER A 47 7.08 3.85 0.42
CA SER A 47 7.37 2.45 0.74
C SER A 47 8.79 2.02 0.31
N ARG A 48 9.48 2.82 -0.51
CA ARG A 48 10.83 2.49 -0.97
C ARG A 48 11.85 2.71 0.11
N GLN A 49 12.73 1.72 0.30
CA GLN A 49 13.89 1.79 1.17
C GLN A 49 15.16 1.97 0.34
N ALA A 50 15.96 2.99 0.64
CA ALA A 50 17.23 3.27 -0.05
C ALA A 50 18.34 2.31 0.41
N THR A 51 18.26 1.03 0.04
CA THR A 51 19.23 0.00 0.46
C THR A 51 20.45 -0.12 -0.45
N ALA A 52 20.33 0.30 -1.71
CA ALA A 52 21.42 0.20 -2.67
C ALA A 52 22.57 1.15 -2.30
N LYS A 53 23.76 0.60 -2.07
CA LYS A 53 24.97 1.37 -1.74
C LYS A 53 26.17 0.83 -2.49
N ALA A 54 26.93 1.75 -3.09
CA ALA A 54 28.24 1.45 -3.67
C ALA A 54 29.34 2.10 -2.83
N LYS A 55 30.44 1.37 -2.61
CA LYS A 55 31.58 1.89 -1.83
C LYS A 55 32.31 2.98 -2.61
N LYS A 56 32.44 4.16 -2.00
CA LYS A 56 33.30 5.24 -2.48
C LYS A 56 34.78 4.90 -2.23
N ARG A 57 35.70 5.66 -2.85
CA ARG A 57 37.14 5.46 -2.73
C ARG A 57 37.65 5.34 -1.29
N HIS A 58 37.08 6.10 -0.35
CA HIS A 58 37.49 6.08 1.05
C HIS A 58 36.95 4.88 1.82
N GLU A 59 35.84 4.26 1.37
CA GLU A 59 35.20 3.12 2.00
C GLU A 59 35.79 1.76 1.55
N VAL A 60 36.53 1.74 0.44
CA VAL A 60 37.18 0.51 -0.05
C VAL A 60 38.37 0.16 0.84
N SER A 61 38.46 -1.12 1.23
CA SER A 61 39.60 -1.62 1.99
C SER A 61 40.91 -1.57 1.18
N GLY A 62 42.05 -1.45 1.86
CA GLY A 62 43.36 -1.39 1.24
C GLY A 62 43.85 0.02 0.92
N GLY A 63 44.78 0.22 0.06
CA GLY A 63 45.41 1.52 -0.29
C GLY A 63 46.39 2.02 0.76
N GLY A 64 46.48 3.35 0.92
CA GLY A 64 47.44 3.97 1.83
C GLY A 64 48.84 4.10 1.28
N ARG A 65 49.43 3.00 0.78
CA ARG A 65 50.74 3.04 0.11
C ARG A 65 50.57 3.42 -1.36
N LYS A 66 51.45 4.35 -1.83
CA LYS A 66 51.54 4.69 -3.25
C LYS A 66 52.06 3.47 -4.05
N PRO A 67 51.37 3.05 -5.15
CA PRO A 67 51.75 1.85 -5.88
C PRO A 67 53.20 1.86 -6.44
N TRP A 68 53.66 3.01 -6.92
CA TRP A 68 55.02 3.23 -7.41
C TRP A 68 55.43 4.70 -7.30
N ARG A 69 56.73 4.96 -7.49
CA ARG A 69 57.30 6.33 -7.45
C ARG A 69 56.71 7.22 -8.55
N GLN A 70 56.73 8.54 -8.34
CA GLN A 70 56.07 9.53 -9.20
C GLN A 70 56.63 9.60 -10.63
N LYS A 71 57.92 9.35 -10.79
CA LYS A 71 58.65 9.43 -12.07
C LYS A 71 59.62 8.26 -12.18
N GLY A 72 60.09 7.95 -13.46
CA GLY A 72 61.13 6.96 -13.70
C GLY A 72 60.65 5.50 -13.69
N THR A 73 59.37 5.22 -13.92
CA THR A 73 58.80 3.85 -14.01
C THR A 73 58.26 3.50 -15.39
N GLY A 74 58.17 4.47 -16.32
CA GLY A 74 57.50 4.29 -17.61
C GLY A 74 56.00 4.02 -17.56
N ARG A 75 55.38 4.02 -16.35
CA ARG A 75 53.94 3.77 -16.13
C ARG A 75 53.19 5.07 -15.89
N ALA A 76 51.89 5.03 -16.13
CA ALA A 76 51.01 6.12 -15.77
C ALA A 76 51.07 6.42 -14.25
N ARG A 77 50.99 7.68 -13.87
CA ARG A 77 51.05 8.09 -12.47
C ARG A 77 49.83 7.54 -11.70
N ALA A 78 50.08 6.90 -10.57
CA ALA A 78 49.05 6.38 -9.70
C ALA A 78 49.29 6.74 -8.24
N GLY A 79 48.30 7.28 -7.53
CA GLY A 79 48.39 7.66 -6.13
C GLY A 79 47.84 6.58 -5.19
N SER A 80 46.92 5.79 -5.65
CA SER A 80 46.26 4.77 -4.83
C SER A 80 45.59 3.71 -5.70
N ILE A 81 45.62 2.46 -5.26
CA ILE A 81 44.92 1.33 -5.88
C ILE A 81 43.40 1.39 -5.69
N ARG A 82 42.89 2.22 -4.77
CA ARG A 82 41.48 2.46 -4.55
C ARG A 82 40.84 3.44 -5.55
N SER A 83 41.65 3.99 -6.47
CA SER A 83 41.13 4.91 -7.49
C SER A 83 40.05 4.23 -8.34
N PRO A 84 39.03 4.96 -8.77
CA PRO A 84 37.99 4.42 -9.67
C PRO A 84 38.52 3.89 -11.00
N LEU A 85 39.73 4.29 -11.39
CA LEU A 85 40.42 3.82 -12.58
C LEU A 85 40.96 2.37 -12.45
N TRP A 86 40.98 1.84 -11.24
CA TRP A 86 41.50 0.51 -10.94
C TRP A 86 40.39 -0.49 -10.75
N VAL A 87 40.60 -1.72 -11.17
CA VAL A 87 39.71 -2.84 -10.88
C VAL A 87 39.63 -2.97 -9.35
N HIS A 88 38.40 -3.13 -8.80
CA HIS A 88 38.13 -3.13 -7.38
C HIS A 88 38.35 -1.77 -6.66
N GLY A 89 38.59 -0.69 -7.39
CA GLY A 89 38.57 0.67 -6.82
C GLY A 89 37.15 1.14 -6.46
N GLY A 90 37.05 2.32 -5.83
CA GLY A 90 35.78 2.91 -5.44
C GLY A 90 34.96 3.42 -6.62
N ILE A 91 33.65 3.45 -6.47
CA ILE A 91 32.71 3.98 -7.46
C ILE A 91 32.50 5.48 -7.20
N VAL A 92 32.50 6.31 -8.27
CA VAL A 92 32.42 7.78 -8.12
C VAL A 92 30.96 8.24 -7.94
N PHE A 93 30.05 7.83 -8.83
CA PHE A 93 28.65 8.27 -8.85
C PHE A 93 27.66 7.16 -8.53
N GLY A 94 28.07 6.19 -7.73
CA GLY A 94 27.19 5.12 -7.30
C GLY A 94 26.17 5.56 -6.26
N PRO A 95 25.15 4.74 -6.01
CA PRO A 95 24.15 5.00 -4.99
C PRO A 95 24.81 5.05 -3.60
N THR A 96 24.36 5.98 -2.76
CA THR A 96 24.95 6.19 -1.42
C THR A 96 24.21 5.47 -0.30
N GLY A 97 22.99 4.98 -0.55
CA GLY A 97 22.10 4.46 0.49
C GLY A 97 21.39 5.55 1.31
N GLU A 98 21.59 6.81 0.97
CA GLU A 98 21.01 7.98 1.67
C GLU A 98 19.96 8.70 0.80
N GLN A 99 19.49 8.05 -0.26
CA GLN A 99 18.50 8.64 -1.16
C GLN A 99 17.17 8.79 -0.44
N ASN A 100 16.63 10.00 -0.48
CA ASN A 100 15.31 10.28 0.08
C ASN A 100 14.23 10.09 -1.00
N PHE A 101 13.37 9.09 -0.80
CA PHE A 101 12.20 8.82 -1.66
C PHE A 101 10.91 9.37 -1.06
N SER A 102 10.97 10.03 0.10
CA SER A 102 9.77 10.53 0.78
C SER A 102 9.16 11.71 0.02
N ILE A 103 7.91 11.56 -0.33
CA ILE A 103 7.09 12.59 -0.99
C ILE A 103 5.91 12.91 -0.05
N LYS A 104 5.51 14.17 -0.01
CA LYS A 104 4.35 14.63 0.75
C LYS A 104 3.22 15.02 -0.20
N GLN A 105 1.99 14.71 0.20
CA GLN A 105 0.77 15.18 -0.43
C GLN A 105 -0.01 16.09 0.52
N ASN A 106 -0.77 17.03 -0.01
CA ASN A 106 -1.64 17.89 0.79
C ASN A 106 -2.77 17.07 1.41
N LYS A 107 -3.11 17.32 2.69
CA LYS A 107 -4.16 16.57 3.40
C LYS A 107 -5.52 16.62 2.69
N LYS A 108 -5.94 17.80 2.21
CA LYS A 108 -7.22 17.96 1.49
C LYS A 108 -7.24 17.18 0.16
N GLU A 109 -6.14 17.17 -0.56
CA GLU A 109 -5.97 16.41 -1.80
C GLU A 109 -6.04 14.90 -1.55
N HIS A 110 -5.39 14.41 -0.49
CA HIS A 110 -5.47 13.01 -0.08
C HIS A 110 -6.90 12.60 0.30
N LEU A 111 -7.65 13.46 1.01
CA LEU A 111 -9.06 13.21 1.33
C LEU A 111 -9.93 13.11 0.07
N ILE A 112 -9.70 13.97 -0.93
CA ILE A 112 -10.40 13.90 -2.22
C ILE A 112 -10.05 12.58 -2.94
N ALA A 113 -8.79 12.16 -2.92
CA ALA A 113 -8.35 10.89 -3.50
C ALA A 113 -9.02 9.69 -2.83
N LEU A 114 -9.14 9.66 -1.49
CA LEU A 114 -9.83 8.61 -0.75
C LEU A 114 -11.32 8.58 -1.09
N LYS A 115 -12.03 9.71 -1.07
CA LYS A 115 -13.44 9.79 -1.46
C LYS A 115 -13.66 9.32 -2.89
N SER A 116 -12.77 9.69 -3.81
CA SER A 116 -12.80 9.24 -5.21
C SER A 116 -12.65 7.72 -5.33
N ALA A 117 -11.71 7.12 -4.59
CA ALA A 117 -11.49 5.69 -4.58
C ALA A 117 -12.68 4.93 -3.99
N PHE A 118 -13.27 5.40 -2.87
CA PHE A 118 -14.49 4.82 -2.31
C PHE A 118 -15.68 4.93 -3.27
N SER A 119 -15.83 6.04 -3.97
CA SER A 119 -16.90 6.23 -4.97
C SER A 119 -16.78 5.26 -6.14
N LEU A 120 -15.56 4.94 -6.58
CA LEU A 120 -15.32 3.91 -7.59
C LEU A 120 -15.68 2.51 -7.09
N LEU A 121 -15.29 2.19 -5.84
CA LEU A 121 -15.62 0.90 -5.23
C LEU A 121 -17.11 0.75 -4.95
N ALA A 122 -17.81 1.81 -4.55
CA ALA A 122 -19.26 1.78 -4.37
C ALA A 122 -19.99 1.34 -5.64
N LYS A 123 -19.47 1.70 -6.82
CA LYS A 123 -20.00 1.25 -8.12
C LYS A 123 -19.62 -0.18 -8.47
N LYS A 124 -18.45 -0.68 -8.02
CA LYS A 124 -17.87 -1.99 -8.44
C LYS A 124 -18.18 -3.13 -7.48
N GLY A 125 -18.35 -2.86 -6.19
CA GLY A 125 -18.67 -3.93 -5.24
C GLY A 125 -18.14 -3.75 -3.83
N ILE A 126 -18.81 -2.92 -3.07
CA ILE A 126 -18.74 -2.96 -1.61
C ILE A 126 -19.74 -4.01 -1.13
N VAL A 127 -19.30 -4.93 -0.29
CA VAL A 127 -20.12 -5.93 0.38
C VAL A 127 -20.18 -5.57 1.85
N VAL A 128 -21.37 -5.26 2.32
CA VAL A 128 -21.59 -4.82 3.72
C VAL A 128 -22.03 -6.02 4.55
N LEU A 129 -21.34 -6.25 5.66
CA LEU A 129 -21.70 -7.28 6.65
C LEU A 129 -22.30 -6.65 7.89
N ASP A 130 -23.31 -7.30 8.45
CA ASP A 130 -23.87 -6.95 9.75
C ASP A 130 -22.82 -7.11 10.86
N SER A 131 -22.19 -8.28 10.93
CA SER A 131 -21.08 -8.55 11.85
C SER A 131 -20.16 -9.62 11.28
N LEU A 132 -18.86 -9.56 11.61
CA LEU A 132 -17.88 -10.56 11.24
C LEU A 132 -17.27 -11.17 12.50
N LYS A 133 -17.71 -12.38 12.87
CA LYS A 133 -17.20 -13.13 14.02
C LYS A 133 -16.62 -14.45 13.55
N ILE A 134 -15.32 -14.65 13.77
CA ILE A 134 -14.56 -15.81 13.32
C ILE A 134 -13.78 -16.40 14.50
N SER A 135 -13.57 -17.71 14.50
CA SER A 135 -12.82 -18.40 15.57
C SER A 135 -11.29 -18.22 15.46
N GLY A 136 -10.79 -17.61 14.39
CA GLY A 136 -9.35 -17.48 14.08
C GLY A 136 -8.83 -18.52 13.11
N LYS A 137 -9.69 -19.43 12.62
CA LYS A 137 -9.30 -20.45 11.64
C LYS A 137 -9.49 -19.95 10.20
N THR A 138 -8.56 -20.32 9.32
CA THR A 138 -8.63 -20.01 7.87
C THR A 138 -9.86 -20.60 7.22
N LYS A 139 -10.32 -21.78 7.65
CA LYS A 139 -11.52 -22.43 7.12
C LYS A 139 -12.78 -21.59 7.32
N ASP A 140 -12.91 -20.91 8.46
CA ASP A 140 -14.08 -20.08 8.76
C ASP A 140 -14.12 -18.87 7.82
N VAL A 141 -12.96 -18.24 7.56
CA VAL A 141 -12.86 -17.15 6.58
C VAL A 141 -13.25 -17.61 5.18
N LEU A 142 -12.73 -18.77 4.74
CA LEU A 142 -13.05 -19.35 3.43
C LEU A 142 -14.53 -19.68 3.30
N ASN A 143 -15.16 -20.20 4.36
CA ASN A 143 -16.60 -20.50 4.38
C ASN A 143 -17.43 -19.21 4.20
N VAL A 144 -17.08 -18.13 4.88
CA VAL A 144 -17.75 -16.83 4.74
C VAL A 144 -17.59 -16.29 3.32
N LEU A 145 -16.38 -16.35 2.75
CA LEU A 145 -16.12 -15.87 1.38
C LEU A 145 -16.85 -16.70 0.33
N SER A 146 -16.94 -18.03 0.52
CA SER A 146 -17.69 -18.89 -0.39
C SER A 146 -19.20 -18.62 -0.31
N ALA A 147 -19.74 -18.37 0.91
CA ALA A 147 -21.14 -17.99 1.09
C ALA A 147 -21.47 -16.65 0.40
N LEU A 148 -20.53 -15.71 0.41
CA LEU A 148 -20.63 -14.42 -0.27
C LEU A 148 -20.24 -14.47 -1.76
N LYS A 149 -19.84 -15.63 -2.29
CA LYS A 149 -19.36 -15.84 -3.69
C LYS A 149 -18.16 -14.96 -4.05
N LEU A 150 -17.22 -14.83 -3.13
CA LEU A 150 -16.02 -13.98 -3.25
C LEU A 150 -14.71 -14.78 -3.29
N SER A 151 -14.75 -16.09 -3.44
CA SER A 151 -13.59 -16.98 -3.34
C SER A 151 -12.46 -16.65 -4.32
N ASP A 152 -12.80 -16.23 -5.54
CA ASP A 152 -11.84 -15.97 -6.61
C ASP A 152 -11.46 -14.50 -6.75
N ASN A 153 -12.13 -13.62 -6.01
CA ASN A 153 -11.90 -12.18 -6.08
C ASN A 153 -10.73 -11.76 -5.18
N LYS A 154 -10.10 -10.65 -5.55
CA LYS A 154 -9.18 -9.95 -4.67
C LYS A 154 -9.99 -9.10 -3.69
N VAL A 155 -9.95 -9.48 -2.41
CA VAL A 155 -10.82 -8.93 -1.37
C VAL A 155 -10.01 -8.20 -0.30
N ILE A 156 -10.49 -7.04 0.13
CA ILE A 156 -10.06 -6.42 1.38
C ILE A 156 -11.14 -6.63 2.44
N LEU A 157 -10.75 -7.22 3.56
CA LEU A 157 -11.56 -7.31 4.77
C LEU A 157 -11.22 -6.17 5.69
N VAL A 158 -12.18 -5.29 5.98
CA VAL A 158 -12.02 -4.20 6.94
C VAL A 158 -12.43 -4.70 8.31
N THR A 159 -11.48 -4.77 9.23
CA THR A 159 -11.72 -5.24 10.60
C THR A 159 -10.55 -4.92 11.52
N ASP A 160 -10.86 -4.74 12.81
CA ASP A 160 -9.88 -4.61 13.89
C ASP A 160 -9.82 -5.88 14.77
N ASP A 161 -10.64 -6.90 14.48
CA ASP A 161 -10.66 -8.14 15.27
C ASP A 161 -9.43 -9.01 14.95
N PHE A 162 -8.59 -9.23 15.97
CA PHE A 162 -7.37 -10.04 15.88
C PHE A 162 -7.62 -11.46 15.37
N LYS A 163 -8.76 -12.07 15.72
CA LYS A 163 -9.09 -13.43 15.25
C LYS A 163 -9.34 -13.46 13.75
N VAL A 164 -9.97 -12.42 13.20
CA VAL A 164 -10.20 -12.29 11.75
C VAL A 164 -8.87 -12.05 11.04
N LEU A 165 -8.01 -11.18 11.57
CA LEU A 165 -6.66 -10.91 11.05
C LEU A 165 -5.84 -12.21 10.99
N GLN A 166 -5.83 -13.00 12.07
CA GLN A 166 -5.11 -14.27 12.15
C GLN A 166 -5.65 -15.29 11.13
N GLY A 167 -6.98 -15.42 11.01
CA GLY A 167 -7.60 -16.37 10.08
C GLY A 167 -7.40 -16.01 8.60
N ALA A 168 -7.34 -14.71 8.27
CA ALA A 168 -7.22 -14.24 6.89
C ALA A 168 -5.77 -14.13 6.40
N SER A 169 -4.79 -14.01 7.29
CA SER A 169 -3.38 -13.70 6.97
C SER A 169 -2.70 -14.66 5.99
N ASN A 170 -3.11 -15.92 5.96
CA ASN A 170 -2.51 -16.94 5.09
C ASN A 170 -3.23 -17.13 3.74
N ILE A 171 -4.26 -16.32 3.45
CA ILE A 171 -5.03 -16.44 2.22
C ILE A 171 -4.53 -15.40 1.21
N GLY A 172 -3.94 -15.84 0.10
CA GLY A 172 -3.17 -14.98 -0.80
C GLY A 172 -3.97 -13.91 -1.55
N ASN A 173 -5.28 -14.10 -1.76
CA ASN A 173 -6.16 -13.14 -2.43
C ASN A 173 -6.89 -12.20 -1.47
N ILE A 174 -6.62 -12.31 -0.16
CA ILE A 174 -7.25 -11.48 0.87
C ILE A 174 -6.20 -10.59 1.52
N SER A 175 -6.54 -9.32 1.67
CA SER A 175 -5.82 -8.38 2.51
C SER A 175 -6.73 -7.91 3.63
N THR A 176 -6.19 -7.76 4.83
CA THR A 176 -6.92 -7.23 5.97
C THR A 176 -6.41 -5.83 6.31
N ARG A 177 -7.32 -4.91 6.60
CA ARG A 177 -7.02 -3.53 6.99
C ARG A 177 -7.98 -3.07 8.09
N SER A 178 -7.48 -2.19 8.95
CA SER A 178 -8.34 -1.38 9.81
C SER A 178 -9.01 -0.27 9.01
N TYR A 179 -10.18 0.21 9.44
CA TYR A 179 -10.88 1.31 8.79
C TYR A 179 -10.02 2.59 8.71
N ASN A 180 -9.17 2.86 9.72
CA ASN A 180 -8.24 4.00 9.76
C ASN A 180 -7.03 3.86 8.84
N ASN A 181 -6.71 2.67 8.37
CA ASN A 181 -5.49 2.37 7.63
C ASN A 181 -5.75 1.92 6.18
N LEU A 182 -6.90 2.31 5.65
CA LEU A 182 -7.26 2.08 4.25
C LEU A 182 -6.53 3.08 3.37
N SER A 183 -5.65 2.60 2.49
CA SER A 183 -4.96 3.45 1.54
C SER A 183 -5.70 3.55 0.20
N VAL A 184 -5.42 4.63 -0.55
CA VAL A 184 -5.94 4.79 -1.92
C VAL A 184 -5.46 3.65 -2.81
N TYR A 185 -4.20 3.22 -2.64
CA TYR A 185 -3.64 2.09 -3.38
C TYR A 185 -4.39 0.79 -3.09
N ASP A 186 -4.64 0.49 -1.81
CA ASP A 186 -5.39 -0.69 -1.40
C ASP A 186 -6.79 -0.72 -2.05
N LEU A 187 -7.52 0.40 -1.97
CA LEU A 187 -8.87 0.53 -2.53
C LEU A 187 -8.91 0.37 -4.06
N LEU A 188 -7.92 0.91 -4.78
CA LEU A 188 -7.85 0.78 -6.23
C LEU A 188 -7.40 -0.60 -6.70
N ASN A 189 -6.60 -1.30 -5.87
CA ASN A 189 -6.03 -2.61 -6.18
C ASN A 189 -6.92 -3.78 -5.79
N THR A 190 -8.08 -3.52 -5.18
CA THR A 190 -9.05 -4.54 -4.81
C THR A 190 -10.23 -4.60 -5.77
N GLU A 191 -10.83 -5.79 -5.90
CA GLU A 191 -12.08 -5.99 -6.66
C GLU A 191 -13.29 -5.84 -5.76
N LYS A 192 -13.19 -6.31 -4.52
CA LYS A 192 -14.29 -6.30 -3.54
C LYS A 192 -13.79 -5.83 -2.18
N LEU A 193 -14.58 -4.94 -1.56
CA LEU A 193 -14.37 -4.46 -0.21
C LEU A 193 -15.44 -5.06 0.70
N VAL A 194 -15.03 -5.82 1.70
CA VAL A 194 -15.93 -6.38 2.72
C VAL A 194 -15.76 -5.57 4.00
N ILE A 195 -16.82 -4.96 4.46
CA ILE A 195 -16.81 -4.01 5.58
C ILE A 195 -18.04 -4.15 6.47
N SER A 196 -17.91 -3.89 7.77
CA SER A 196 -19.04 -3.88 8.69
C SER A 196 -19.85 -2.58 8.60
N VAL A 197 -21.13 -2.64 9.01
CA VAL A 197 -21.99 -1.45 9.10
C VAL A 197 -21.39 -0.39 10.03
N ASP A 198 -20.79 -0.81 11.14
CA ASP A 198 -20.20 0.11 12.11
C ASP A 198 -18.96 0.81 11.55
N ASP A 199 -18.12 0.10 10.81
CA ASP A 199 -16.92 0.69 10.22
C ASP A 199 -17.23 1.64 9.06
N ILE A 200 -18.32 1.39 8.30
CA ILE A 200 -18.81 2.36 7.31
C ILE A 200 -19.17 3.69 7.98
N LYS A 201 -19.91 3.65 9.08
CA LYS A 201 -20.31 4.87 9.81
C LYS A 201 -19.07 5.64 10.31
N LYS A 202 -18.05 4.93 10.82
CA LYS A 202 -16.79 5.56 11.24
C LYS A 202 -16.08 6.24 10.07
N ILE A 203 -15.99 5.57 8.91
CA ILE A 203 -15.42 6.16 7.70
C ILE A 203 -16.19 7.40 7.25
N GLU A 204 -17.52 7.38 7.31
CA GLU A 204 -18.35 8.54 6.97
C GLU A 204 -18.13 9.72 7.92
N GLU A 205 -17.92 9.45 9.21
CA GLU A 205 -17.61 10.49 10.19
C GLU A 205 -16.22 11.10 9.99
N GLU A 206 -15.22 10.28 9.68
CA GLU A 206 -13.84 10.71 9.47
C GLU A 206 -13.65 11.47 8.15
N LEU A 207 -14.40 11.12 7.12
CA LEU A 207 -14.32 11.72 5.80
C LEU A 207 -15.32 12.86 5.56
N LYS A 208 -16.13 13.24 6.53
CA LYS A 208 -16.99 14.43 6.39
C LYS A 208 -16.16 15.69 6.24
#